data_4fde3f343f6a2b0a394b01b301c0f353
#
_entry.id   4fde3f343f6a2b0a394b01b301c0f353
#
_cell.length_a   1.000
_cell.length_b   1.000
_cell.length_c   1.000
_cell.angle_alpha   90.00
_cell.angle_beta   90.00
_cell.angle_gamma   90.00
#
_symmetry.space_group_name_H-M   'P 1'
#
loop_
_entity.id
_entity.type
_entity.pdbx_description
1 polymer ?
#
loop_
_entity_poly.entity_id
_entity_poly.type
_entity_poly.pdbx_seq_one_letter_code
_entity_poly.pdbx_strand_id
1 'polypeptide(L)'
;MPEEDLALLLRLNKSWYEGIPSDELYEITRAWWVMSAVNAQRVVRVLAVAGGIVREVYEPIEWLSSPVEGMENRIGFNGVVAADGDTYVGRDVAHLFRPGSANPVRYLPLDALLTDPSIPPASVVPTAATPTETFAGEAVEPGLLERVLPLLDAFEHDLLWAQSRAGQELFHSNTIAWLLKSFPGPAVPVLGLLGATQYGAVSQVDVWRERRHLDIVIDPVGARPKIVVENKLYSVPYPAQLIKYNAHPLPWSPDHGGSGAPDTRYVLLSLMKPSFPLPSPWVHVDYRDLAEALDLVDADSLGRTSEQFVRYRGLVHRLVALAEAVDPAQALDEQFSATDAVAQLPGGGLDGAIARMRFSGLAQVLQSHFATAKTFEVGGDRGGIISYWRRLADNRGIGWQFQEHQLRFQVTVEDPDLQGAAKRSAREAIVEAKHVDFFDYADIAAILGSELKTKNYAPGGWLGFNPNFVYRHRPVKRSVSTAKLAAALAAMTKRVDDYADKVGYDTV
;
A
#
# COMPACT_ATOMS: atom_id res chain seq x y z
N MET A 1 -0.17 42.13 17.25
CA MET A 1 0.14 40.83 17.88
C MET A 1 0.55 39.91 16.77
N PRO A 2 1.63 39.14 16.87
CA PRO A 2 1.88 38.13 15.87
C PRO A 2 0.67 37.22 15.79
N GLU A 3 0.21 36.91 14.58
CA GLU A 3 -0.89 35.97 14.36
C GLU A 3 -0.38 34.58 14.81
N GLU A 4 -1.17 33.96 15.69
CA GLU A 4 -0.84 32.69 16.33
C GLU A 4 -0.98 31.53 15.29
N ASP A 5 0.03 30.66 15.23
CA ASP A 5 0.02 29.48 14.37
C ASP A 5 -1.09 28.51 14.78
N LEU A 6 -1.84 28.00 13.81
CA LEU A 6 -2.96 27.11 14.05
C LEU A 6 -2.66 25.67 13.66
N ALA A 7 -3.19 24.75 14.45
CA ALA A 7 -3.40 23.37 14.06
C ALA A 7 -4.85 23.16 13.59
N LEU A 8 -5.02 22.41 12.52
CA LEU A 8 -6.31 22.01 11.98
C LEU A 8 -6.56 20.53 12.27
N LEU A 9 -7.57 20.21 13.05
CA LEU A 9 -7.99 18.85 13.31
C LEU A 9 -9.15 18.48 12.37
N LEU A 10 -8.97 17.40 11.60
CA LEU A 10 -9.96 16.87 10.67
C LEU A 10 -10.45 15.51 11.14
N ARG A 11 -11.73 15.40 11.49
CA ARG A 11 -12.32 14.16 11.98
C ARG A 11 -12.77 13.28 10.83
N LEU A 12 -12.08 12.14 10.65
CA LEU A 12 -12.23 11.21 9.53
C LEU A 12 -13.10 9.98 9.84
N ASN A 13 -13.87 9.98 10.92
CA ASN A 13 -14.58 8.80 11.45
C ASN A 13 -15.44 8.03 10.43
N LYS A 14 -15.83 8.65 9.32
CA LYS A 14 -16.64 8.00 8.26
C LYS A 14 -15.78 7.41 7.13
N SER A 15 -14.58 7.92 6.95
CA SER A 15 -13.70 7.58 5.83
C SER A 15 -12.48 6.78 6.29
N TRP A 16 -12.12 6.91 7.56
CA TRP A 16 -10.98 6.23 8.13
C TRP A 16 -11.32 4.80 8.56
N TYR A 17 -10.43 3.86 8.29
CA TYR A 17 -10.48 2.49 8.79
C TYR A 17 -9.07 2.07 9.26
N GLU A 18 -8.98 1.09 10.14
CA GLU A 18 -7.70 0.62 10.66
C GLU A 18 -6.92 -0.10 9.56
N GLY A 19 -5.66 0.33 9.35
CA GLY A 19 -4.84 -0.16 8.25
C GLY A 19 -5.05 0.57 6.92
N ILE A 20 -5.72 1.74 6.95
CA ILE A 20 -5.82 2.62 5.78
C ILE A 20 -4.41 2.97 5.28
N PRO A 21 -4.09 2.80 3.98
CA PRO A 21 -2.82 3.21 3.41
C PRO A 21 -2.54 4.71 3.63
N SER A 22 -1.26 5.06 3.80
CA SER A 22 -0.88 6.46 4.10
C SER A 22 -1.24 7.43 2.98
N ASP A 23 -1.17 7.00 1.73
CA ASP A 23 -1.62 7.76 0.57
C ASP A 23 -3.14 7.95 0.56
N GLU A 24 -3.92 6.92 0.87
CA GLU A 24 -5.37 7.01 1.01
C GLU A 24 -5.75 7.87 2.22
N LEU A 25 -5.06 7.72 3.35
CA LEU A 25 -5.24 8.58 4.52
C LEU A 25 -4.97 10.06 4.16
N TYR A 26 -3.91 10.31 3.38
CA TYR A 26 -3.62 11.64 2.88
C TYR A 26 -4.76 12.16 1.98
N GLU A 27 -5.22 11.37 1.00
CA GLU A 27 -6.29 11.76 0.09
C GLU A 27 -7.61 12.08 0.79
N ILE A 28 -8.03 11.30 1.77
CA ILE A 28 -9.25 11.58 2.54
C ILE A 28 -9.07 12.73 3.53
N THR A 29 -7.83 13.06 3.92
CA THR A 29 -7.53 14.17 4.81
C THR A 29 -7.43 15.49 4.04
N ARG A 30 -6.80 15.51 2.86
CA ARG A 30 -6.45 16.73 2.15
C ARG A 30 -7.62 17.43 1.44
N ALA A 31 -8.73 16.74 1.12
CA ALA A 31 -9.79 17.29 0.27
C ALA A 31 -11.18 16.69 0.60
N TRP A 32 -12.26 17.39 0.49
CA TRP A 32 -12.52 18.82 0.35
C TRP A 32 -13.39 19.27 1.53
N TRP A 33 -12.96 20.22 2.31
CA TRP A 33 -13.58 20.58 3.60
C TRP A 33 -14.27 21.93 3.54
N VAL A 34 -15.42 22.04 4.21
CA VAL A 34 -16.06 23.34 4.45
C VAL A 34 -15.32 24.02 5.59
N MET A 35 -14.47 24.99 5.25
CA MET A 35 -13.60 25.66 6.21
C MET A 35 -13.29 27.10 5.78
N SER A 36 -12.77 27.89 6.73
CA SER A 36 -12.41 29.30 6.50
C SER A 36 -11.10 29.41 5.73
N ALA A 37 -11.12 30.10 4.58
CA ALA A 37 -9.91 30.39 3.80
C ALA A 37 -8.91 31.27 4.57
N VAL A 38 -9.40 32.18 5.41
CA VAL A 38 -8.56 33.04 6.24
C VAL A 38 -7.82 32.22 7.30
N ASN A 39 -8.53 31.31 7.97
CA ASN A 39 -7.89 30.44 8.96
C ASN A 39 -6.96 29.41 8.32
N ALA A 40 -7.27 28.93 7.11
CA ALA A 40 -6.41 27.99 6.38
C ALA A 40 -4.99 28.53 6.20
N GLN A 41 -4.85 29.81 5.87
CA GLN A 41 -3.54 30.45 5.68
C GLN A 41 -2.67 30.50 6.95
N ARG A 42 -3.25 30.30 8.11
CA ARG A 42 -2.59 30.29 9.42
C ARG A 42 -2.29 28.89 9.93
N VAL A 43 -2.81 27.87 9.24
CA VAL A 43 -2.61 26.49 9.64
C VAL A 43 -1.24 26.01 9.21
N VAL A 44 -0.45 25.60 10.19
CA VAL A 44 0.90 25.03 9.97
C VAL A 44 0.93 23.52 10.16
N ARG A 45 -0.09 22.93 10.79
CA ARG A 45 -0.25 21.47 10.95
C ARG A 45 -1.70 21.06 10.73
N VAL A 46 -1.90 20.01 9.96
CA VAL A 46 -3.19 19.35 9.74
C VAL A 46 -3.16 17.97 10.35
N LEU A 47 -4.03 17.72 11.32
CA LEU A 47 -4.10 16.47 12.08
C LEU A 47 -5.27 15.62 11.56
N ALA A 48 -5.00 14.45 11.05
CA ALA A 48 -5.97 13.42 10.69
C ALA A 48 -6.44 12.72 11.96
N VAL A 49 -7.71 12.90 12.36
CA VAL A 49 -8.24 12.36 13.62
C VAL A 49 -9.31 11.31 13.35
N ALA A 50 -9.13 10.11 13.87
CA ALA A 50 -10.12 9.04 13.78
C ALA A 50 -10.26 8.29 15.10
N GLY A 51 -11.51 8.06 15.52
CA GLY A 51 -11.82 7.48 16.83
C GLY A 51 -11.37 8.35 18.00
N GLY A 52 -11.19 9.66 17.79
CA GLY A 52 -10.68 10.59 18.78
C GLY A 52 -9.14 10.62 18.89
N ILE A 53 -8.43 9.79 18.15
CA ILE A 53 -6.97 9.67 18.17
C ILE A 53 -6.38 10.33 16.92
N VAL A 54 -5.27 11.05 17.07
CA VAL A 54 -4.48 11.58 15.95
C VAL A 54 -3.80 10.41 15.25
N ARG A 55 -4.08 10.24 13.96
CA ARG A 55 -3.58 9.12 13.15
C ARG A 55 -2.39 9.51 12.30
N GLU A 56 -2.37 10.74 11.80
CA GLU A 56 -1.27 11.28 10.99
C GLU A 56 -1.27 12.80 11.10
N VAL A 57 -0.15 13.43 10.80
CA VAL A 57 0.02 14.88 10.80
C VAL A 57 0.67 15.34 9.50
N TYR A 58 0.08 16.34 8.87
CA TYR A 58 0.58 16.91 7.63
C TYR A 58 0.99 18.36 7.80
N GLU A 59 2.01 18.75 7.07
CA GLU A 59 2.41 20.14 6.87
C GLU A 59 1.82 20.62 5.53
N PRO A 60 0.85 21.56 5.53
CA PRO A 60 0.28 22.07 4.30
C PRO A 60 1.29 23.00 3.61
N ILE A 61 1.52 22.76 2.32
CA ILE A 61 2.39 23.58 1.47
C ILE A 61 1.56 24.59 0.67
N GLU A 62 0.39 24.17 0.22
CA GLU A 62 -0.49 24.95 -0.63
C GLU A 62 -1.95 24.68 -0.30
N TRP A 63 -2.77 25.73 -0.22
CA TRP A 63 -4.21 25.64 -0.05
C TRP A 63 -4.94 25.80 -1.37
N LEU A 64 -5.88 24.92 -1.66
CA LEU A 64 -6.59 24.82 -2.93
C LEU A 64 -8.09 25.00 -2.75
N SER A 65 -8.73 25.74 -3.67
CA SER A 65 -10.18 25.72 -3.79
C SER A 65 -10.64 24.46 -4.53
N SER A 66 -11.79 23.91 -4.15
CA SER A 66 -12.32 22.72 -4.83
C SER A 66 -12.58 22.98 -6.31
N PRO A 67 -12.06 22.10 -7.21
CA PRO A 67 -12.37 22.19 -8.64
C PRO A 67 -13.72 21.51 -9.00
N VAL A 68 -14.43 20.97 -8.00
CA VAL A 68 -15.67 20.23 -8.22
C VAL A 68 -16.85 21.19 -8.28
N GLU A 69 -17.61 21.16 -9.36
CA GLU A 69 -18.83 21.96 -9.53
C GLU A 69 -19.81 21.71 -8.38
N GLY A 70 -20.32 22.78 -7.79
CA GLY A 70 -21.18 22.74 -6.60
C GLY A 70 -20.44 22.60 -5.26
N MET A 71 -19.10 22.59 -5.26
CA MET A 71 -18.27 22.53 -4.06
C MET A 71 -17.25 23.69 -3.98
N GLU A 72 -17.53 24.82 -4.61
CA GLU A 72 -16.60 25.96 -4.74
C GLU A 72 -16.26 26.61 -3.39
N ASN A 73 -17.09 26.39 -2.38
CA ASN A 73 -16.89 26.86 -1.00
C ASN A 73 -16.05 25.90 -0.15
N ARG A 74 -15.47 24.84 -0.75
CA ARG A 74 -14.63 23.88 -0.05
C ARG A 74 -13.16 24.10 -0.36
N ILE A 75 -12.34 23.78 0.62
CA ILE A 75 -10.89 23.97 0.59
C ILE A 75 -10.21 22.62 0.84
N GLY A 76 -9.15 22.38 0.12
CA GLY A 76 -8.23 21.29 0.32
C GLY A 76 -6.80 21.82 0.40
N PHE A 77 -5.83 20.94 0.59
CA PHE A 77 -4.43 21.31 0.62
C PHE A 77 -3.56 20.29 -0.11
N ASN A 78 -2.43 20.76 -0.63
CA ASN A 78 -1.27 19.94 -0.94
C ASN A 78 -0.28 20.08 0.22
N GLY A 79 0.30 18.96 0.65
CA GLY A 79 1.21 18.95 1.78
C GLY A 79 2.03 17.67 1.85
N VAL A 80 2.83 17.58 2.88
CA VAL A 80 3.68 16.42 3.19
C VAL A 80 3.42 15.95 4.62
N VAL A 81 3.80 14.73 4.96
CA VAL A 81 3.81 14.28 6.35
C VAL A 81 4.75 15.17 7.15
N ALA A 82 4.27 15.69 8.27
CA ALA A 82 5.04 16.62 9.09
C ALA A 82 6.23 15.92 9.76
N ALA A 83 7.40 16.54 9.68
CA ALA A 83 8.63 15.98 10.26
C ALA A 83 8.56 15.81 11.80
N ASP A 84 7.74 16.62 12.48
CA ASP A 84 7.46 16.57 13.91
C ASP A 84 6.18 15.79 14.24
N GLY A 85 5.60 15.10 13.27
CA GLY A 85 4.32 14.37 13.38
C GLY A 85 4.26 13.41 14.57
N ASP A 86 5.37 12.74 14.89
CA ASP A 86 5.47 11.81 16.03
C ASP A 86 5.16 12.45 17.39
N THR A 87 5.28 13.78 17.48
CA THR A 87 4.91 14.54 18.69
C THR A 87 3.40 14.53 18.95
N TYR A 88 2.60 14.35 17.91
CA TYR A 88 1.14 14.47 17.94
C TYR A 88 0.42 13.15 17.67
N VAL A 89 0.98 12.26 16.84
CA VAL A 89 0.38 10.97 16.50
C VAL A 89 0.17 10.14 17.78
N GLY A 90 -1.00 9.50 17.88
CA GLY A 90 -1.39 8.70 19.05
C GLY A 90 -2.03 9.49 20.19
N ARG A 91 -2.05 10.83 20.17
CA ARG A 91 -2.72 11.62 21.20
C ARG A 91 -4.22 11.48 21.14
N ASP A 92 -4.86 11.37 22.31
CA ASP A 92 -6.32 11.41 22.45
C ASP A 92 -6.79 12.88 22.46
N VAL A 93 -7.52 13.24 21.42
CA VAL A 93 -8.10 14.56 21.20
C VAL A 93 -9.63 14.50 21.12
N ALA A 94 -10.24 13.38 21.55
CA ALA A 94 -11.69 13.17 21.48
C ALA A 94 -12.48 14.26 22.20
N HIS A 95 -12.00 14.70 23.37
CA HIS A 95 -12.62 15.74 24.19
C HIS A 95 -12.64 17.12 23.52
N LEU A 96 -11.77 17.35 22.54
CA LEU A 96 -11.74 18.59 21.76
C LEU A 96 -12.92 18.68 20.78
N PHE A 97 -13.58 17.58 20.45
CA PHE A 97 -14.79 17.57 19.63
C PHE A 97 -16.03 17.46 20.51
N ARG A 98 -16.91 18.46 20.41
CA ARG A 98 -18.17 18.43 21.19
C ARG A 98 -19.00 17.19 20.84
N PRO A 99 -19.54 16.46 21.83
CA PRO A 99 -20.47 15.37 21.59
C PRO A 99 -21.65 15.83 20.73
N GLY A 100 -22.01 15.07 19.69
CA GLY A 100 -23.10 15.41 18.77
C GLY A 100 -22.77 16.46 17.71
N SER A 101 -21.56 17.04 17.70
CA SER A 101 -21.19 18.00 16.66
C SER A 101 -21.03 17.29 15.29
N ALA A 102 -21.79 17.76 14.30
CA ALA A 102 -21.68 17.33 12.92
C ALA A 102 -20.45 17.92 12.19
N ASN A 103 -19.83 19.00 12.75
CA ASN A 103 -18.70 19.65 12.12
C ASN A 103 -17.41 18.82 12.35
N PRO A 104 -16.78 18.28 11.28
CA PRO A 104 -15.54 17.51 11.37
C PRO A 104 -14.28 18.37 11.48
N VAL A 105 -14.40 19.71 11.32
CA VAL A 105 -13.27 20.66 11.23
C VAL A 105 -13.14 21.43 12.54
N ARG A 106 -11.93 21.47 13.12
CA ARG A 106 -11.61 22.25 14.31
C ARG A 106 -10.23 22.88 14.22
N TYR A 107 -10.16 24.15 14.62
CA TYR A 107 -8.92 24.91 14.75
C TYR A 107 -8.52 25.03 16.21
N LEU A 108 -7.23 24.95 16.48
CA LEU A 108 -6.62 25.19 17.79
C LEU A 108 -5.29 25.92 17.60
N PRO A 109 -4.88 26.75 18.58
CA PRO A 109 -3.48 27.17 18.65
C PRO A 109 -2.57 25.96 18.68
N LEU A 110 -1.49 25.98 17.90
CA LEU A 110 -0.58 24.83 17.82
C LEU A 110 0.00 24.47 19.19
N ASP A 111 0.39 25.48 19.96
CA ASP A 111 0.94 25.32 21.30
C ASP A 111 -0.04 24.67 22.29
N ALA A 112 -1.33 24.87 22.09
CA ALA A 112 -2.35 24.27 22.96
C ALA A 112 -2.35 22.75 22.89
N LEU A 113 -2.00 22.16 21.74
CA LEU A 113 -1.88 20.70 21.59
C LEU A 113 -0.73 20.10 22.41
N LEU A 114 0.29 20.89 22.72
CA LEU A 114 1.46 20.44 23.47
C LEU A 114 1.37 20.76 24.96
N THR A 115 0.68 21.85 25.31
CA THR A 115 0.66 22.41 26.67
C THR A 115 -0.62 22.12 27.43
N ASP A 116 -1.70 21.69 26.75
CA ASP A 116 -2.97 21.35 27.41
C ASP A 116 -2.82 20.05 28.22
N PRO A 117 -2.91 20.14 29.58
CA PRO A 117 -2.77 18.97 30.45
C PRO A 117 -3.90 17.94 30.27
N SER A 118 -5.00 18.30 29.61
CA SER A 118 -6.09 17.39 29.28
C SER A 118 -5.81 16.54 28.03
N ILE A 119 -4.76 16.90 27.27
CA ILE A 119 -4.24 16.13 26.15
C ILE A 119 -3.02 15.36 26.67
N PRO A 120 -3.14 14.08 27.10
CA PRO A 120 -2.00 13.33 27.58
C PRO A 120 -0.91 13.35 26.51
N PRO A 121 0.38 13.43 26.92
CA PRO A 121 1.48 13.27 25.98
C PRO A 121 1.22 12.00 25.20
N ALA A 122 1.62 11.99 23.93
CA ALA A 122 1.44 10.81 23.09
C ALA A 122 1.88 9.60 23.90
N SER A 123 0.94 8.97 24.59
CA SER A 123 1.15 7.60 24.96
C SER A 123 1.50 6.99 23.65
N VAL A 124 2.61 6.27 23.58
CA VAL A 124 2.73 5.22 22.60
C VAL A 124 1.50 4.37 22.90
N VAL A 125 0.35 4.79 22.31
CA VAL A 125 -0.81 3.93 22.22
C VAL A 125 -0.24 2.84 21.34
N PRO A 126 0.03 1.68 21.90
CA PRO A 126 0.19 0.54 21.04
C PRO A 126 -1.11 0.61 20.26
N THR A 127 -1.06 0.85 18.97
CA THR A 127 -2.11 0.45 18.01
C THR A 127 -2.69 -0.77 18.66
N ALA A 128 -3.99 -0.86 19.00
CA ALA A 128 -4.50 -1.91 19.87
C ALA A 128 -3.92 -3.24 19.41
N ALA A 129 -2.66 -3.37 19.67
CA ALA A 129 -1.93 -4.59 19.64
C ALA A 129 -2.65 -5.37 20.71
N THR A 130 -3.51 -6.27 20.33
CA THR A 130 -3.67 -7.52 21.07
C THR A 130 -2.31 -7.74 21.69
N PRO A 131 -2.17 -7.82 23.05
CA PRO A 131 -0.86 -7.85 23.68
C PRO A 131 0.01 -8.76 22.85
N THR A 132 0.97 -8.15 22.15
CA THR A 132 1.97 -8.88 21.39
C THR A 132 2.64 -9.65 22.49
N GLU A 133 2.36 -10.96 22.60
CA GLU A 133 3.16 -11.82 23.44
C GLU A 133 4.58 -11.57 22.94
N THR A 134 5.32 -10.79 23.71
CA THR A 134 6.68 -10.38 23.41
C THR A 134 7.49 -11.65 23.27
N PHE A 135 7.81 -11.98 22.03
CA PHE A 135 8.75 -13.06 21.71
C PHE A 135 10.16 -12.54 22.02
N ALA A 136 10.46 -12.34 23.30
CA ALA A 136 11.79 -11.99 23.72
C ALA A 136 12.71 -13.16 23.34
N GLY A 137 13.66 -12.94 22.44
CA GLY A 137 14.83 -13.79 22.25
C GLY A 137 14.93 -14.64 20.97
N GLU A 138 14.03 -14.55 20.00
CA GLU A 138 14.29 -15.18 18.70
C GLU A 138 15.08 -14.19 17.82
N ALA A 139 16.36 -14.51 17.57
CA ALA A 139 17.24 -13.67 16.75
C ALA A 139 16.75 -13.63 15.28
N VAL A 140 16.95 -12.47 14.67
CA VAL A 140 16.80 -12.30 13.22
C VAL A 140 17.79 -13.21 12.50
N GLU A 141 17.36 -13.75 11.39
CA GLU A 141 18.21 -14.62 10.57
C GLU A 141 19.41 -13.85 10.01
N PRO A 142 20.64 -14.30 10.29
CA PRO A 142 21.85 -13.62 9.83
C PRO A 142 21.87 -13.45 8.30
N GLY A 143 21.39 -14.42 7.55
CA GLY A 143 21.46 -14.44 6.09
C GLY A 143 20.72 -13.28 5.41
N LEU A 144 19.53 -12.91 5.88
CA LEU A 144 18.81 -11.75 5.32
C LEU A 144 19.58 -10.44 5.57
N LEU A 145 20.08 -10.25 6.79
CA LEU A 145 20.84 -9.05 7.15
C LEU A 145 22.13 -8.93 6.33
N GLU A 146 22.88 -10.02 6.17
CA GLU A 146 24.09 -10.04 5.36
C GLU A 146 23.86 -9.64 3.90
N ARG A 147 22.70 -10.03 3.33
CA ARG A 147 22.34 -9.66 1.96
C ARG A 147 21.89 -8.19 1.83
N VAL A 148 21.20 -7.65 2.83
CA VAL A 148 20.51 -6.36 2.72
C VAL A 148 21.35 -5.19 3.22
N LEU A 149 22.17 -5.36 4.27
CA LEU A 149 22.96 -4.27 4.85
C LEU A 149 23.87 -3.55 3.85
N PRO A 150 24.64 -4.26 2.97
CA PRO A 150 25.47 -3.56 1.98
C PRO A 150 24.66 -2.73 0.96
N LEU A 151 23.45 -3.17 0.65
CA LEU A 151 22.57 -2.44 -0.27
C LEU A 151 22.00 -1.19 0.39
N LEU A 152 21.62 -1.26 1.66
CA LEU A 152 21.14 -0.10 2.42
C LEU A 152 22.24 0.95 2.59
N ASP A 153 23.47 0.54 2.89
CA ASP A 153 24.63 1.42 2.96
C ASP A 153 24.84 2.14 1.61
N ALA A 154 24.72 1.41 0.50
CA ALA A 154 24.82 2.00 -0.83
C ALA A 154 23.71 3.03 -1.14
N PHE A 155 22.51 2.87 -0.58
CA PHE A 155 21.45 3.88 -0.68
C PHE A 155 21.74 5.12 0.15
N GLU A 156 22.24 4.99 1.38
CA GLU A 156 22.59 6.12 2.23
C GLU A 156 23.64 7.04 1.57
N HIS A 157 24.54 6.47 0.76
CA HIS A 157 25.56 7.22 0.03
C HIS A 157 25.12 7.67 -1.38
N ASP A 158 23.88 7.41 -1.78
CA ASP A 158 23.32 7.84 -3.07
C ASP A 158 22.69 9.23 -3.00
N LEU A 159 23.25 10.17 -3.77
CA LEU A 159 22.76 11.55 -3.79
C LEU A 159 21.31 11.68 -4.30
N LEU A 160 20.90 10.86 -5.30
CA LEU A 160 19.52 10.87 -5.79
C LEU A 160 18.55 10.35 -4.74
N TRP A 161 18.99 9.34 -3.98
CA TRP A 161 18.22 8.84 -2.84
C TRP A 161 18.02 9.93 -1.78
N ALA A 162 19.11 10.61 -1.39
CA ALA A 162 19.09 11.63 -0.36
C ALA A 162 18.24 12.86 -0.74
N GLN A 163 18.32 13.29 -2.01
CA GLN A 163 17.68 14.53 -2.47
C GLN A 163 16.23 14.36 -2.91
N SER A 164 15.90 13.22 -3.53
CA SER A 164 14.65 13.06 -4.28
C SER A 164 13.65 12.13 -3.63
N ARG A 165 13.97 11.55 -2.46
CA ARG A 165 13.17 10.45 -1.94
C ARG A 165 12.91 9.42 -3.05
N ALA A 166 13.97 8.93 -3.68
CA ALA A 166 13.92 8.00 -4.82
C ALA A 166 13.19 6.67 -4.50
N GLY A 167 12.64 6.53 -3.31
CA GLY A 167 11.65 5.57 -2.94
C GLY A 167 10.21 5.93 -3.36
N GLN A 168 9.99 7.04 -4.06
CA GLN A 168 8.65 7.46 -4.50
C GLN A 168 8.43 7.12 -5.97
N GLU A 169 7.30 6.50 -6.29
CA GLU A 169 6.88 6.15 -7.66
C GLU A 169 6.91 7.37 -8.60
N LEU A 170 6.51 8.52 -8.09
CA LEU A 170 6.51 9.79 -8.81
C LEU A 170 7.90 10.19 -9.35
N PHE A 171 8.97 9.96 -8.59
CA PHE A 171 10.32 10.25 -9.03
C PHE A 171 10.72 9.42 -10.26
N HIS A 172 10.42 8.12 -10.25
CA HIS A 172 10.73 7.22 -11.35
C HIS A 172 9.87 7.55 -12.58
N SER A 173 8.59 7.80 -12.39
CA SER A 173 7.69 8.21 -13.48
C SER A 173 8.13 9.52 -14.10
N ASN A 174 8.62 10.49 -13.31
CA ASN A 174 9.21 11.74 -13.80
C ASN A 174 10.44 11.52 -14.66
N THR A 175 11.33 10.67 -14.18
CA THR A 175 12.62 10.43 -14.85
C THR A 175 12.43 9.67 -16.16
N ILE A 176 11.56 8.66 -16.17
CA ILE A 176 11.22 7.92 -17.38
C ILE A 176 10.57 8.85 -18.41
N ALA A 177 9.56 9.63 -17.99
CA ALA A 177 8.90 10.58 -18.86
C ALA A 177 9.84 11.64 -19.45
N TRP A 178 10.77 12.17 -18.62
CA TRP A 178 11.81 13.09 -19.05
C TRP A 178 12.73 12.46 -20.10
N LEU A 179 13.21 11.25 -19.87
CA LEU A 179 14.06 10.52 -20.79
C LEU A 179 13.38 10.34 -22.15
N LEU A 180 12.17 9.83 -22.16
CA LEU A 180 11.38 9.57 -23.36
C LEU A 180 11.08 10.84 -24.16
N LYS A 181 10.76 11.93 -23.47
CA LYS A 181 10.41 13.21 -24.11
C LYS A 181 11.63 13.96 -24.62
N SER A 182 12.71 13.99 -23.83
CA SER A 182 13.90 14.80 -24.15
C SER A 182 14.89 14.09 -25.07
N PHE A 183 14.90 12.77 -25.06
CA PHE A 183 15.86 11.94 -25.80
C PHE A 183 15.18 10.74 -26.48
N PRO A 184 14.18 10.98 -27.36
CA PRO A 184 13.38 9.91 -27.96
C PRO A 184 14.20 8.86 -28.72
N GLY A 185 15.26 9.26 -29.43
CA GLY A 185 16.16 8.35 -30.13
C GLY A 185 16.95 7.44 -29.17
N PRO A 186 17.74 7.99 -28.22
CA PRO A 186 18.41 7.19 -27.20
C PRO A 186 17.49 6.34 -26.35
N ALA A 187 16.24 6.78 -26.10
CA ALA A 187 15.27 6.08 -25.26
C ALA A 187 14.52 4.95 -25.99
N VAL A 188 14.83 4.64 -27.24
CA VAL A 188 14.21 3.53 -28.01
C VAL A 188 14.22 2.20 -27.26
N PRO A 189 15.28 1.78 -26.52
CA PRO A 189 15.22 0.55 -25.73
C PRO A 189 14.11 0.55 -24.68
N VAL A 190 13.90 1.67 -23.98
CA VAL A 190 12.83 1.81 -22.98
C VAL A 190 11.46 1.83 -23.64
N LEU A 191 11.30 2.50 -24.77
CA LEU A 191 10.06 2.47 -25.55
C LEU A 191 9.73 1.04 -26.04
N GLY A 192 10.73 0.31 -26.50
CA GLY A 192 10.60 -1.09 -26.94
C GLY A 192 10.16 -2.00 -25.81
N LEU A 193 10.76 -1.85 -24.62
CA LEU A 193 10.35 -2.56 -23.40
C LEU A 193 8.88 -2.31 -23.06
N LEU A 194 8.45 -1.05 -23.10
CA LEU A 194 7.05 -0.69 -22.87
C LEU A 194 6.13 -1.15 -23.99
N GLY A 195 6.67 -1.69 -25.05
CA GLY A 195 5.95 -2.38 -26.12
C GLY A 195 5.71 -1.56 -27.39
N ALA A 196 6.35 -0.41 -27.56
CA ALA A 196 6.36 0.27 -28.84
C ALA A 196 7.14 -0.59 -29.84
N THR A 197 6.45 -1.14 -30.82
CA THR A 197 7.09 -1.79 -31.97
C THR A 197 7.52 -0.72 -32.95
N GLN A 198 8.79 -0.55 -33.08
CA GLN A 198 9.40 0.53 -33.80
C GLN A 198 9.52 0.23 -35.30
N TYR A 199 9.08 1.13 -36.16
CA TYR A 199 9.13 1.02 -37.62
C TYR A 199 9.81 2.22 -38.28
N GLY A 200 10.84 2.77 -37.68
CA GLY A 200 11.57 3.93 -38.16
C GLY A 200 12.26 4.68 -37.04
N ALA A 201 12.97 5.76 -37.31
CA ALA A 201 13.57 6.57 -36.27
C ALA A 201 12.47 7.29 -35.48
N VAL A 202 12.39 7.04 -34.16
CA VAL A 202 11.54 7.81 -33.26
C VAL A 202 12.20 9.17 -33.04
N SER A 203 11.65 10.21 -33.67
CA SER A 203 12.17 11.58 -33.56
C SER A 203 11.42 12.41 -32.53
N GLN A 204 10.22 11.97 -32.14
CA GLN A 204 9.38 12.69 -31.19
C GLN A 204 8.55 11.70 -30.36
N VAL A 205 8.41 12.01 -29.08
CA VAL A 205 7.52 11.29 -28.15
C VAL A 205 6.74 12.33 -27.34
N ASP A 206 5.43 12.28 -27.45
CA ASP A 206 4.56 13.09 -26.60
C ASP A 206 4.28 12.31 -25.31
N VAL A 207 4.59 12.94 -24.19
CA VAL A 207 4.44 12.32 -22.85
C VAL A 207 3.62 13.22 -21.95
N TRP A 208 2.58 12.66 -21.39
CA TRP A 208 1.76 13.29 -20.34
C TRP A 208 1.96 12.54 -19.03
N ARG A 209 2.08 13.33 -17.96
CA ARG A 209 2.28 12.83 -16.61
C ARG A 209 1.07 13.15 -15.74
N GLU A 210 0.76 12.28 -14.76
CA GLU A 210 -0.34 12.47 -13.79
C GLU A 210 -1.68 12.81 -14.46
N ARG A 211 -1.85 12.41 -15.71
CA ARG A 211 -3.05 12.74 -16.46
C ARG A 211 -4.21 11.85 -16.00
N ARG A 212 -5.16 12.45 -15.27
CA ARG A 212 -6.35 11.75 -14.77
C ARG A 212 -6.00 10.48 -13.99
N HIS A 213 -5.01 10.59 -13.10
CA HIS A 213 -4.50 9.51 -12.26
C HIS A 213 -3.72 8.41 -13.01
N LEU A 214 -3.39 8.60 -14.27
CA LEU A 214 -2.47 7.73 -15.00
C LEU A 214 -1.06 8.28 -14.86
N ASP A 215 -0.11 7.48 -14.40
CA ASP A 215 1.26 7.92 -14.08
C ASP A 215 1.99 8.45 -15.31
N ILE A 216 1.98 7.68 -16.42
CA ILE A 216 2.59 8.10 -17.68
C ILE A 216 1.70 7.68 -18.84
N VAL A 217 1.46 8.63 -19.75
CA VAL A 217 0.73 8.39 -21.01
C VAL A 217 1.64 8.80 -22.16
N ILE A 218 1.90 7.90 -23.11
CA ILE A 218 2.94 8.04 -24.12
C ILE A 218 2.34 7.88 -25.53
N ASP A 219 2.61 8.85 -26.39
CA ASP A 219 2.40 8.76 -27.84
C ASP A 219 3.73 8.81 -28.57
N PRO A 220 4.30 7.67 -28.96
CA PRO A 220 5.51 7.64 -29.78
C PRO A 220 5.11 7.96 -31.22
N VAL A 221 5.31 9.21 -31.63
CA VAL A 221 4.95 9.70 -32.97
C VAL A 221 5.66 8.87 -34.04
N GLY A 222 4.88 8.22 -34.91
CA GLY A 222 5.41 7.34 -35.97
C GLY A 222 5.65 5.88 -35.53
N ALA A 223 5.44 5.53 -34.26
CA ALA A 223 5.50 4.15 -33.77
C ALA A 223 4.16 3.71 -33.15
N ARG A 224 3.98 2.42 -32.92
CA ARG A 224 2.78 1.82 -32.33
C ARG A 224 3.17 0.70 -31.37
N PRO A 225 2.33 0.35 -30.40
CA PRO A 225 1.11 1.05 -29.97
C PRO A 225 1.42 2.34 -29.19
N LYS A 226 0.38 3.14 -28.91
CA LYS A 226 0.40 4.15 -27.85
C LYS A 226 0.37 3.45 -26.49
N ILE A 227 0.90 4.08 -25.44
CA ILE A 227 1.19 3.36 -24.21
C ILE A 227 0.64 4.13 -22.99
N VAL A 228 0.01 3.39 -22.10
CA VAL A 228 -0.36 3.85 -20.77
C VAL A 228 0.44 3.05 -19.74
N VAL A 229 1.12 3.72 -18.83
CA VAL A 229 1.92 3.08 -17.80
C VAL A 229 1.37 3.47 -16.42
N GLU A 230 1.10 2.47 -15.61
CA GLU A 230 0.98 2.57 -14.16
C GLU A 230 2.30 2.10 -13.56
N ASN A 231 2.94 2.94 -12.76
CA ASN A 231 4.23 2.66 -12.19
C ASN A 231 4.12 2.38 -10.69
N LYS A 232 4.63 1.24 -10.25
CA LYS A 232 4.57 0.80 -8.86
C LYS A 232 5.94 0.37 -8.36
N LEU A 233 6.40 0.99 -7.30
CA LEU A 233 7.70 0.66 -6.71
C LEU A 233 7.54 -0.29 -5.51
N TYR A 234 6.83 0.14 -4.48
CA TYR A 234 6.63 -0.62 -3.23
C TYR A 234 5.17 -0.96 -2.96
N SER A 235 4.27 -0.45 -3.74
CA SER A 235 2.86 -0.77 -3.68
C SER A 235 2.49 -1.78 -4.76
N VAL A 236 1.44 -2.55 -4.52
CA VAL A 236 0.84 -3.44 -5.51
C VAL A 236 -0.56 -2.90 -5.79
N PRO A 237 -0.90 -2.57 -7.06
CA PRO A 237 -2.23 -2.09 -7.37
C PRO A 237 -3.26 -3.20 -7.13
N TYR A 238 -4.50 -2.81 -6.84
CA TYR A 238 -5.61 -3.77 -6.82
C TYR A 238 -6.19 -3.95 -8.23
N PRO A 239 -6.72 -5.14 -8.58
CA PRO A 239 -7.34 -5.37 -9.88
C PRO A 239 -8.40 -4.32 -10.23
N ALA A 240 -9.22 -3.91 -9.25
CA ALA A 240 -10.25 -2.88 -9.43
C ALA A 240 -9.67 -1.50 -9.81
N GLN A 241 -8.48 -1.15 -9.34
CA GLN A 241 -7.80 0.09 -9.71
C GLN A 241 -7.44 0.08 -11.20
N LEU A 242 -6.82 -1.01 -11.67
CA LEU A 242 -6.45 -1.17 -13.08
C LEU A 242 -7.68 -1.19 -13.99
N ILE A 243 -8.75 -1.86 -13.59
CA ILE A 243 -10.03 -1.88 -14.32
C ILE A 243 -10.61 -0.45 -14.40
N LYS A 244 -10.60 0.31 -13.30
CA LYS A 244 -11.05 1.70 -13.28
C LYS A 244 -10.27 2.56 -14.27
N TYR A 245 -8.97 2.36 -14.39
CA TYR A 245 -8.12 3.12 -15.30
C TYR A 245 -8.42 2.85 -16.77
N ASN A 246 -8.95 1.68 -17.12
CA ASN A 246 -9.39 1.39 -18.48
C ASN A 246 -10.49 2.35 -18.99
N ALA A 247 -11.25 2.96 -18.07
CA ALA A 247 -12.32 3.90 -18.41
C ALA A 247 -11.83 5.34 -18.55
N HIS A 248 -10.56 5.65 -18.26
CA HIS A 248 -10.05 7.01 -18.34
C HIS A 248 -9.88 7.49 -19.77
N PRO A 249 -10.38 8.68 -20.14
CA PRO A 249 -10.18 9.26 -21.46
C PRO A 249 -8.70 9.53 -21.74
N LEU A 250 -8.24 9.14 -22.93
CA LEU A 250 -6.86 9.31 -23.39
C LEU A 250 -6.75 10.51 -24.34
N PRO A 251 -5.54 11.10 -24.51
CA PRO A 251 -5.35 12.24 -25.41
C PRO A 251 -5.81 12.01 -26.84
N TRP A 252 -5.68 10.77 -27.33
CA TRP A 252 -6.06 10.35 -28.67
C TRP A 252 -7.47 9.72 -28.76
N SER A 253 -8.15 9.60 -27.64
CA SER A 253 -9.52 9.04 -27.55
C SER A 253 -10.27 9.74 -26.42
N PRO A 254 -10.56 11.06 -26.57
CA PRO A 254 -11.13 11.87 -25.49
C PRO A 254 -12.56 11.47 -25.11
N ASP A 255 -13.33 10.93 -26.07
CA ASP A 255 -14.76 10.61 -25.91
C ASP A 255 -15.01 9.13 -25.53
N HIS A 256 -13.96 8.31 -25.54
CA HIS A 256 -14.06 6.89 -25.24
C HIS A 256 -13.08 6.55 -24.12
N GLY A 257 -13.53 5.76 -23.15
CA GLY A 257 -12.65 5.15 -22.16
C GLY A 257 -11.58 4.29 -22.87
N GLY A 258 -10.41 4.18 -22.23
CA GLY A 258 -9.22 3.60 -22.84
C GLY A 258 -9.34 2.18 -23.37
N SER A 259 -10.27 1.37 -22.87
CA SER A 259 -10.50 -0.01 -23.34
C SER A 259 -11.00 -0.13 -24.78
N GLY A 260 -11.47 0.97 -25.38
CA GLY A 260 -11.92 1.04 -26.76
C GLY A 260 -10.96 1.78 -27.71
N ALA A 261 -9.82 2.30 -27.22
CA ALA A 261 -8.86 3.00 -28.04
C ALA A 261 -8.00 2.00 -28.84
N PRO A 262 -8.12 1.97 -30.18
CA PRO A 262 -7.31 1.04 -30.96
C PRO A 262 -5.82 1.33 -30.77
N ASP A 263 -4.99 0.29 -30.80
CA ASP A 263 -3.54 0.36 -30.67
C ASP A 263 -3.03 1.01 -29.37
N THR A 264 -3.70 0.76 -28.24
CA THR A 264 -3.22 1.20 -26.93
C THR A 264 -2.77 0.00 -26.10
N ARG A 265 -1.53 0.05 -25.59
CA ARG A 265 -0.96 -0.92 -24.66
C ARG A 265 -1.01 -0.36 -23.26
N TYR A 266 -1.50 -1.17 -22.33
CA TYR A 266 -1.53 -0.86 -20.90
C TYR A 266 -0.44 -1.65 -20.19
N VAL A 267 0.45 -0.96 -19.50
CA VAL A 267 1.62 -1.53 -18.83
C VAL A 267 1.56 -1.23 -17.35
N LEU A 268 1.60 -2.27 -16.55
CA LEU A 268 1.97 -2.18 -15.14
C LEU A 268 3.48 -2.36 -15.04
N LEU A 269 4.20 -1.27 -14.83
CA LEU A 269 5.63 -1.27 -14.54
C LEU A 269 5.80 -1.38 -13.04
N SER A 270 6.35 -2.48 -12.53
CA SER A 270 6.49 -2.62 -11.08
C SER A 270 7.77 -3.34 -10.65
N LEU A 271 8.29 -2.93 -9.48
CA LEU A 271 9.46 -3.58 -8.85
C LEU A 271 9.08 -4.95 -8.28
N MET A 272 7.84 -5.10 -7.82
CA MET A 272 7.30 -6.34 -7.28
C MET A 272 6.33 -6.97 -8.28
N LYS A 273 6.40 -8.28 -8.44
CA LYS A 273 5.44 -9.01 -9.28
C LYS A 273 4.03 -8.91 -8.72
N PRO A 274 3.01 -8.70 -9.56
CA PRO A 274 1.62 -8.72 -9.11
C PRO A 274 1.26 -10.04 -8.44
N SER A 275 0.55 -9.98 -7.33
CA SER A 275 0.06 -11.13 -6.56
C SER A 275 -1.32 -11.63 -7.04
N PHE A 276 -1.73 -11.19 -8.22
CA PHE A 276 -3.01 -11.53 -8.84
C PHE A 276 -2.87 -11.54 -10.38
N PRO A 277 -3.77 -12.24 -11.08
CA PRO A 277 -3.84 -12.17 -12.53
C PRO A 277 -4.20 -10.76 -12.99
N LEU A 278 -3.40 -10.17 -13.88
CA LEU A 278 -3.70 -8.83 -14.40
C LEU A 278 -5.01 -8.84 -15.19
N PRO A 279 -5.89 -7.86 -14.94
CA PRO A 279 -7.08 -7.69 -15.75
C PRO A 279 -6.71 -7.24 -17.17
N SER A 280 -7.38 -7.77 -18.19
CA SER A 280 -7.19 -7.27 -19.57
C SER A 280 -7.54 -5.77 -19.64
N PRO A 281 -6.80 -4.95 -20.40
CA PRO A 281 -5.69 -5.29 -21.32
C PRO A 281 -4.27 -5.10 -20.71
N TRP A 282 -4.12 -5.07 -19.40
CA TRP A 282 -2.85 -4.80 -18.72
C TRP A 282 -1.84 -5.92 -18.90
N VAL A 283 -0.57 -5.55 -19.09
CA VAL A 283 0.58 -6.45 -19.09
C VAL A 283 1.60 -5.99 -18.06
N HIS A 284 2.31 -6.93 -17.45
CA HIS A 284 3.36 -6.64 -16.49
C HIS A 284 4.69 -6.42 -17.20
N VAL A 285 5.44 -5.41 -16.74
CA VAL A 285 6.84 -5.16 -17.06
C VAL A 285 7.58 -5.02 -15.74
N ASP A 286 8.65 -5.78 -15.57
CA ASP A 286 9.45 -5.79 -14.35
C ASP A 286 10.48 -4.64 -14.36
N TYR A 287 10.83 -4.11 -13.20
CA TYR A 287 11.93 -3.15 -13.04
C TYR A 287 13.30 -3.74 -13.42
N ARG A 288 13.46 -5.06 -13.38
CA ARG A 288 14.66 -5.73 -13.91
C ARG A 288 14.79 -5.50 -15.41
N ASP A 289 13.68 -5.71 -16.14
CA ASP A 289 13.66 -5.46 -17.58
C ASP A 289 13.88 -3.97 -17.88
N LEU A 290 13.39 -3.08 -17.01
CA LEU A 290 13.68 -1.64 -17.11
C LEU A 290 15.16 -1.35 -16.91
N ALA A 291 15.80 -1.96 -15.93
CA ALA A 291 17.26 -1.80 -15.69
C ALA A 291 18.07 -2.22 -16.92
N GLU A 292 17.74 -3.38 -17.50
CA GLU A 292 18.37 -3.88 -18.74
C GLU A 292 18.14 -2.91 -19.92
N ALA A 293 16.92 -2.39 -20.07
CA ALA A 293 16.62 -1.43 -21.13
C ALA A 293 17.37 -0.11 -20.93
N LEU A 294 17.56 0.34 -19.69
CA LEU A 294 18.36 1.53 -19.37
C LEU A 294 19.85 1.31 -19.64
N ASP A 295 20.37 0.10 -19.52
CA ASP A 295 21.76 -0.24 -19.89
C ASP A 295 22.02 -0.09 -21.39
N LEU A 296 21.00 -0.30 -22.21
CA LEU A 296 21.08 -0.16 -23.67
C LEU A 296 20.98 1.30 -24.13
N VAL A 297 20.65 2.24 -23.25
CA VAL A 297 20.62 3.67 -23.57
C VAL A 297 22.07 4.19 -23.64
N ASP A 298 22.46 4.76 -24.79
CA ASP A 298 23.75 5.41 -24.94
C ASP A 298 23.80 6.70 -24.09
N ALA A 299 24.44 6.62 -22.94
CA ALA A 299 24.53 7.73 -22.00
C ALA A 299 25.25 8.96 -22.59
N ASP A 300 26.27 8.76 -23.45
CA ASP A 300 27.02 9.86 -24.03
C ASP A 300 26.16 10.71 -24.96
N SER A 301 25.17 10.10 -25.61
CA SER A 301 24.21 10.79 -26.45
C SER A 301 23.28 11.76 -25.69
N LEU A 302 23.21 11.66 -24.35
CA LEU A 302 22.42 12.55 -23.50
C LEU A 302 23.16 13.87 -23.14
N GLY A 303 24.39 14.05 -23.59
CA GLY A 303 25.17 15.26 -23.42
C GLY A 303 25.37 15.63 -21.94
N ARG A 304 25.00 16.86 -21.56
CA ARG A 304 25.23 17.38 -20.19
C ARG A 304 24.47 16.61 -19.10
N THR A 305 23.49 15.79 -19.45
CA THR A 305 22.68 15.02 -18.49
C THR A 305 23.14 13.58 -18.36
N SER A 306 24.21 13.19 -19.04
CA SER A 306 24.73 11.81 -19.04
C SER A 306 25.05 11.31 -17.62
N GLU A 307 25.72 12.11 -16.79
CA GLU A 307 26.06 11.71 -15.42
C GLU A 307 24.83 11.45 -14.56
N GLN A 308 23.82 12.34 -14.63
CA GLN A 308 22.57 12.16 -13.88
C GLN A 308 21.82 10.91 -14.33
N PHE A 309 21.83 10.64 -15.63
CA PHE A 309 21.24 9.41 -16.16
C PHE A 309 21.97 8.16 -15.66
N VAL A 310 23.31 8.15 -15.69
CA VAL A 310 24.11 7.01 -15.18
C VAL A 310 23.82 6.77 -13.69
N ARG A 311 23.69 7.83 -12.90
CA ARG A 311 23.30 7.74 -11.48
C ARG A 311 21.90 7.15 -11.33
N TYR A 312 20.94 7.61 -12.12
CA TYR A 312 19.57 7.06 -12.11
C TYR A 312 19.54 5.57 -12.48
N ARG A 313 20.26 5.18 -13.55
CA ARG A 313 20.40 3.79 -13.95
C ARG A 313 20.97 2.93 -12.80
N GLY A 314 22.04 3.39 -12.17
CA GLY A 314 22.62 2.73 -11.00
C GLY A 314 21.65 2.60 -9.81
N LEU A 315 20.81 3.61 -9.60
CA LEU A 315 19.75 3.57 -8.59
C LEU A 315 18.70 2.47 -8.90
N VAL A 316 18.24 2.36 -10.15
CA VAL A 316 17.29 1.32 -10.57
C VAL A 316 17.89 -0.08 -10.34
N HIS A 317 19.14 -0.30 -10.70
CA HIS A 317 19.83 -1.57 -10.40
C HIS A 317 19.87 -1.89 -8.91
N ARG A 318 20.16 -0.90 -8.05
CA ARG A 318 20.16 -1.12 -6.59
C ARG A 318 18.77 -1.46 -6.04
N LEU A 319 17.72 -0.85 -6.57
CA LEU A 319 16.34 -1.19 -6.19
C LEU A 319 15.99 -2.63 -6.59
N VAL A 320 16.37 -3.05 -7.78
CA VAL A 320 16.22 -4.44 -8.25
C VAL A 320 16.99 -5.39 -7.35
N ALA A 321 18.27 -5.09 -7.06
CA ALA A 321 19.09 -5.90 -6.18
C ALA A 321 18.52 -6.02 -4.76
N LEU A 322 17.95 -4.92 -4.23
CA LEU A 322 17.27 -4.94 -2.93
C LEU A 322 16.03 -5.86 -2.98
N ALA A 323 15.20 -5.73 -4.01
CA ALA A 323 14.01 -6.57 -4.15
C ALA A 323 14.37 -8.06 -4.24
N GLU A 324 15.45 -8.41 -4.96
CA GLU A 324 15.98 -9.77 -5.04
C GLU A 324 16.54 -10.26 -3.70
N ALA A 325 17.31 -9.42 -3.01
CA ALA A 325 17.94 -9.79 -1.73
C ALA A 325 16.91 -10.09 -0.63
N VAL A 326 15.74 -9.43 -0.68
CA VAL A 326 14.68 -9.62 0.31
C VAL A 326 13.63 -10.64 -0.14
N ASP A 327 13.66 -11.11 -1.38
CA ASP A 327 12.67 -12.06 -1.91
C ASP A 327 12.74 -13.40 -1.18
N PRO A 328 11.72 -13.81 -0.43
CA PRO A 328 11.70 -15.06 0.30
C PRO A 328 11.69 -16.30 -0.62
N ALA A 329 11.40 -16.14 -1.90
CA ALA A 329 11.48 -17.23 -2.87
C ALA A 329 12.93 -17.73 -3.10
N GLN A 330 13.92 -16.87 -2.82
CA GLN A 330 15.34 -17.22 -2.93
C GLN A 330 15.84 -18.11 -1.77
N ALA A 331 15.07 -18.19 -0.68
CA ALA A 331 15.49 -18.82 0.55
C ALA A 331 14.30 -19.50 1.26
N LEU A 332 13.72 -20.53 0.63
CA LEU A 332 12.49 -21.18 1.09
C LEU A 332 12.64 -21.87 2.46
N ASP A 333 13.84 -22.36 2.78
CA ASP A 333 14.13 -23.00 4.06
C ASP A 333 14.46 -21.99 5.18
N GLU A 334 14.73 -20.73 4.82
CA GLU A 334 14.98 -19.66 5.78
C GLU A 334 13.68 -19.19 6.45
N GLN A 335 13.83 -18.64 7.64
CA GLN A 335 12.73 -18.07 8.42
C GLN A 335 12.03 -16.96 7.64
N PHE A 336 10.70 -16.94 7.67
CA PHE A 336 9.95 -15.79 7.20
C PHE A 336 9.84 -14.75 8.31
N SER A 337 10.88 -13.92 8.47
CA SER A 337 10.85 -12.78 9.38
C SER A 337 10.51 -11.52 8.59
N ALA A 338 9.31 -10.98 8.80
CA ALA A 338 8.85 -9.84 8.02
C ALA A 338 9.06 -8.50 8.74
N THR A 339 8.74 -8.45 10.04
CA THR A 339 8.62 -7.17 10.74
C THR A 339 9.81 -6.83 11.59
N ASP A 340 10.35 -7.81 12.32
CA ASP A 340 11.38 -7.48 13.33
C ASP A 340 12.79 -7.44 12.77
N ALA A 341 13.05 -8.21 11.70
CA ALA A 341 14.31 -8.10 10.96
C ALA A 341 14.45 -6.70 10.35
N VAL A 342 13.35 -6.21 9.82
CA VAL A 342 13.27 -4.93 9.11
C VAL A 342 13.33 -3.75 10.09
N ALA A 343 12.71 -3.87 11.26
CA ALA A 343 12.76 -2.83 12.30
C ALA A 343 14.18 -2.62 12.89
N GLN A 344 15.09 -3.57 12.66
CA GLN A 344 16.48 -3.49 13.10
C GLN A 344 17.43 -2.99 11.99
N LEU A 345 16.92 -2.81 10.75
CA LEU A 345 17.75 -2.34 9.65
C LEU A 345 17.99 -0.83 9.76
N PRO A 346 19.25 -0.37 9.66
CA PRO A 346 19.56 1.04 9.53
C PRO A 346 19.04 1.58 8.19
N GLY A 347 18.56 2.80 8.16
CA GLY A 347 18.06 3.42 6.93
C GLY A 347 16.57 3.76 7.03
N GLY A 348 16.24 4.91 7.61
CA GLY A 348 14.88 5.35 7.83
C GLY A 348 14.02 5.39 6.57
N GLY A 349 12.85 4.76 6.61
CA GLY A 349 11.82 4.84 5.59
C GLY A 349 11.72 3.66 4.62
N LEU A 350 12.60 2.65 4.69
CA LEU A 350 12.52 1.45 3.85
C LEU A 350 11.83 0.26 4.54
N ASP A 351 11.56 0.34 5.84
CA ASP A 351 11.02 -0.77 6.63
C ASP A 351 9.71 -1.31 6.06
N GLY A 352 8.74 -0.43 5.81
CA GLY A 352 7.48 -0.81 5.22
C GLY A 352 7.62 -1.29 3.76
N ALA A 353 8.59 -0.75 3.01
CA ALA A 353 8.88 -1.17 1.64
C ALA A 353 9.42 -2.60 1.60
N ILE A 354 10.42 -2.90 2.44
CA ILE A 354 11.02 -4.24 2.55
C ILE A 354 9.97 -5.25 3.00
N ALA A 355 9.13 -4.90 3.99
CA ALA A 355 8.05 -5.76 4.42
C ALA A 355 7.10 -6.10 3.24
N ARG A 356 6.65 -5.11 2.48
CA ARG A 356 5.80 -5.32 1.30
C ARG A 356 6.47 -6.17 0.23
N MET A 357 7.77 -5.96 -0.05
CA MET A 357 8.54 -6.79 -0.98
C MET A 357 8.54 -8.27 -0.53
N ARG A 358 8.81 -8.53 0.77
CA ARG A 358 8.80 -9.89 1.31
C ARG A 358 7.42 -10.53 1.23
N PHE A 359 6.35 -9.80 1.55
CA PHE A 359 4.98 -10.33 1.44
C PHE A 359 4.56 -10.55 -0.02
N SER A 360 5.03 -9.71 -0.95
CA SER A 360 4.81 -9.94 -2.40
C SER A 360 5.55 -11.20 -2.87
N GLY A 361 6.79 -11.42 -2.44
CA GLY A 361 7.52 -12.65 -2.71
C GLY A 361 6.83 -13.88 -2.09
N LEU A 362 6.33 -13.79 -0.85
CA LEU A 362 5.54 -14.85 -0.23
C LEU A 362 4.29 -15.17 -1.04
N ALA A 363 3.61 -14.17 -1.59
CA ALA A 363 2.45 -14.37 -2.46
C ALA A 363 2.82 -15.14 -3.74
N GLN A 364 4.01 -14.91 -4.31
CA GLN A 364 4.50 -15.68 -5.46
C GLN A 364 4.79 -17.14 -5.08
N VAL A 365 5.45 -17.37 -3.92
CA VAL A 365 5.68 -18.72 -3.40
C VAL A 365 4.34 -19.42 -3.17
N LEU A 366 3.40 -18.73 -2.54
CA LEU A 366 2.06 -19.28 -2.28
C LEU A 366 1.32 -19.60 -3.57
N GLN A 367 1.45 -18.77 -4.62
CA GLN A 367 0.82 -18.99 -5.92
C GLN A 367 1.26 -20.31 -6.56
N SER A 368 2.51 -20.76 -6.33
CA SER A 368 3.03 -22.02 -6.86
C SER A 368 2.34 -23.28 -6.32
N HIS A 369 1.59 -23.17 -5.23
CA HIS A 369 0.77 -24.25 -4.68
C HIS A 369 -0.55 -24.50 -5.41
N PHE A 370 -0.90 -23.63 -6.38
CA PHE A 370 -2.20 -23.69 -7.07
C PHE A 370 -2.03 -23.79 -8.58
N ALA A 371 -2.78 -24.70 -9.19
CA ALA A 371 -2.81 -24.84 -10.66
C ALA A 371 -3.52 -23.66 -11.34
N THR A 372 -4.47 -23.05 -10.65
CA THR A 372 -5.20 -21.86 -11.12
C THR A 372 -4.77 -20.64 -10.32
N ALA A 373 -4.55 -19.54 -11.02
CA ALA A 373 -4.13 -18.29 -10.39
C ALA A 373 -5.16 -17.83 -9.34
N LYS A 374 -4.64 -17.44 -8.16
CA LYS A 374 -5.40 -16.86 -7.06
C LYS A 374 -5.07 -15.38 -6.93
N THR A 375 -5.99 -14.61 -6.38
CA THR A 375 -5.77 -13.20 -6.06
C THR A 375 -5.42 -13.09 -4.58
N PHE A 376 -4.16 -12.82 -4.28
CA PHE A 376 -3.71 -12.52 -2.93
C PHE A 376 -3.55 -11.00 -2.79
N GLU A 377 -4.18 -10.44 -1.77
CA GLU A 377 -4.01 -9.01 -1.46
C GLU A 377 -2.79 -8.84 -0.58
N VAL A 378 -1.84 -8.03 -1.02
CA VAL A 378 -0.63 -7.67 -0.28
C VAL A 378 -0.69 -6.19 0.04
N GLY A 379 -0.52 -5.85 1.31
CA GLY A 379 -0.59 -4.47 1.78
C GLY A 379 0.12 -4.29 3.12
N GLY A 380 -0.27 -3.24 3.84
CA GLY A 380 0.24 -2.91 5.19
C GLY A 380 1.42 -1.95 5.18
N ASP A 381 1.34 -0.90 6.03
CA ASP A 381 2.31 0.21 6.01
C ASP A 381 3.63 -0.12 6.70
N ARG A 382 3.61 -0.82 7.84
CA ARG A 382 4.81 -1.06 8.67
C ARG A 382 5.19 -2.52 8.84
N GLY A 383 4.29 -3.46 8.61
CA GLY A 383 4.54 -4.86 8.95
C GLY A 383 4.21 -5.85 7.85
N GLY A 384 3.70 -5.38 6.72
CA GLY A 384 3.20 -6.24 5.67
C GLY A 384 1.98 -7.07 6.09
N ILE A 385 1.14 -7.32 5.14
CA ILE A 385 -0.05 -8.16 5.31
C ILE A 385 -0.29 -8.92 4.02
N ILE A 386 -0.72 -10.15 4.12
CA ILE A 386 -1.24 -10.91 2.98
C ILE A 386 -2.57 -11.51 3.36
N SER A 387 -3.54 -11.44 2.45
CA SER A 387 -4.88 -11.97 2.65
C SER A 387 -5.46 -12.63 1.41
N TYR A 388 -6.46 -13.48 1.63
CA TYR A 388 -7.25 -14.11 0.60
C TYR A 388 -8.72 -14.16 1.00
N TRP A 389 -9.61 -13.83 0.06
CA TRP A 389 -11.03 -13.67 0.31
C TRP A 389 -11.90 -14.35 -0.72
N ARG A 390 -13.07 -14.78 -0.25
CA ARG A 390 -14.20 -15.20 -1.09
C ARG A 390 -15.49 -14.54 -0.57
N ARG A 391 -16.31 -14.07 -1.48
CA ARG A 391 -17.64 -13.55 -1.15
C ARG A 391 -18.65 -14.67 -1.15
N LEU A 392 -19.55 -14.68 -0.17
CA LEU A 392 -20.67 -15.62 -0.07
C LEU A 392 -21.93 -14.96 -0.65
N ALA A 393 -22.89 -15.80 -1.12
CA ALA A 393 -24.15 -15.36 -1.71
C ALA A 393 -25.03 -14.50 -0.78
N ASP A 394 -24.78 -14.53 0.53
CA ASP A 394 -25.50 -13.79 1.54
C ASP A 394 -24.81 -12.46 1.97
N ASN A 395 -24.03 -11.88 1.11
CA ASN A 395 -23.27 -10.65 1.35
C ASN A 395 -22.25 -10.72 2.51
N ARG A 396 -21.77 -11.91 2.83
CA ARG A 396 -20.66 -12.12 3.75
C ARG A 396 -19.39 -12.40 2.96
N GLY A 397 -18.26 -11.97 3.50
CA GLY A 397 -16.94 -12.37 3.02
C GLY A 397 -16.34 -13.36 4.00
N ILE A 398 -15.67 -14.38 3.49
CA ILE A 398 -14.82 -15.27 4.29
C ILE A 398 -13.41 -15.22 3.76
N GLY A 399 -12.44 -15.34 4.65
CA GLY A 399 -11.06 -15.29 4.22
C GLY A 399 -10.07 -15.59 5.33
N TRP A 400 -8.83 -15.44 4.96
CA TRP A 400 -7.73 -15.49 5.91
C TRP A 400 -6.80 -14.30 5.70
N GLN A 401 -6.03 -14.01 6.75
CA GLN A 401 -5.03 -12.97 6.76
C GLN A 401 -3.81 -13.45 7.56
N PHE A 402 -2.62 -13.15 7.06
CA PHE A 402 -1.37 -13.29 7.80
C PHE A 402 -0.75 -11.91 8.01
N GLN A 403 -0.59 -11.53 9.26
CA GLN A 403 -0.02 -10.28 9.69
C GLN A 403 0.61 -10.45 11.07
N GLU A 404 1.75 -9.82 11.35
CA GLU A 404 2.38 -9.83 12.69
C GLU A 404 2.54 -11.23 13.28
N HIS A 405 2.96 -12.20 12.46
CA HIS A 405 3.07 -13.61 12.85
C HIS A 405 1.76 -14.25 13.37
N GLN A 406 0.62 -13.77 12.92
CA GLN A 406 -0.69 -14.31 13.25
C GLN A 406 -1.40 -14.82 12.00
N LEU A 407 -1.79 -16.08 12.03
CA LEU A 407 -2.70 -16.66 11.05
C LEU A 407 -4.14 -16.40 11.53
N ARG A 408 -4.90 -15.64 10.77
CA ARG A 408 -6.28 -15.24 11.09
C ARG A 408 -7.25 -15.86 10.10
N PHE A 409 -8.25 -16.57 10.57
CA PHE A 409 -9.49 -16.78 9.81
C PHE A 409 -10.48 -15.68 10.18
N GLN A 410 -11.22 -15.20 9.19
CA GLN A 410 -12.10 -14.06 9.40
C GLN A 410 -13.35 -14.13 8.51
N VAL A 411 -14.43 -13.56 9.04
CA VAL A 411 -15.71 -13.36 8.35
C VAL A 411 -16.02 -11.88 8.38
N THR A 412 -16.39 -11.33 7.22
CA THR A 412 -16.96 -9.98 7.13
C THR A 412 -18.47 -10.07 7.01
N VAL A 413 -19.18 -9.21 7.70
CA VAL A 413 -20.64 -9.11 7.63
C VAL A 413 -20.98 -7.77 6.96
N GLU A 414 -21.30 -7.80 5.67
CA GLU A 414 -21.54 -6.60 4.84
C GLU A 414 -23.01 -6.15 4.91
N ASP A 415 -23.59 -6.17 6.10
CA ASP A 415 -24.92 -5.65 6.34
C ASP A 415 -24.84 -4.22 6.88
N PRO A 416 -25.41 -3.22 6.19
CA PRO A 416 -25.37 -1.82 6.64
C PRO A 416 -25.91 -1.62 8.05
N ASP A 417 -26.92 -2.41 8.46
CA ASP A 417 -27.53 -2.32 9.78
C ASP A 417 -26.66 -2.94 10.88
N LEU A 418 -25.64 -3.71 10.51
CA LEU A 418 -24.73 -4.41 11.41
C LEU A 418 -23.32 -3.80 11.46
N GLN A 419 -23.12 -2.61 10.91
CA GLN A 419 -21.83 -1.95 10.89
C GLN A 419 -21.51 -1.24 12.22
N GLY A 420 -20.20 -1.06 12.49
CA GLY A 420 -19.69 -0.31 13.62
C GLY A 420 -19.58 -1.08 14.93
N ALA A 421 -18.98 -0.43 15.93
CA ALA A 421 -18.67 -1.04 17.23
C ALA A 421 -19.90 -1.49 18.02
N ALA A 422 -20.97 -0.68 18.00
CA ALA A 422 -22.20 -0.97 18.73
C ALA A 422 -22.93 -2.25 18.26
N LYS A 423 -22.63 -2.74 17.05
CA LYS A 423 -23.22 -3.93 16.46
C LYS A 423 -22.29 -5.15 16.48
N ARG A 424 -21.17 -5.06 17.16
CA ARG A 424 -20.17 -6.13 17.22
C ARG A 424 -20.77 -7.44 17.73
N SER A 425 -21.46 -7.42 18.85
CA SER A 425 -22.06 -8.65 19.44
C SER A 425 -23.09 -9.32 18.52
N ALA A 426 -23.81 -8.53 17.71
CA ALA A 426 -24.73 -9.08 16.73
C ALA A 426 -24.00 -9.80 15.59
N ARG A 427 -22.89 -9.24 15.09
CA ARG A 427 -22.04 -9.91 14.10
C ARG A 427 -21.42 -11.19 14.66
N GLU A 428 -20.90 -11.14 15.88
CA GLU A 428 -20.32 -12.30 16.57
C GLU A 428 -21.35 -13.43 16.73
N ALA A 429 -22.57 -13.11 17.09
CA ALA A 429 -23.66 -14.09 17.19
C ALA A 429 -23.99 -14.76 15.84
N ILE A 430 -23.98 -14.00 14.74
CA ILE A 430 -24.17 -14.55 13.39
C ILE A 430 -23.03 -15.52 13.04
N VAL A 431 -21.78 -15.14 13.32
CA VAL A 431 -20.62 -15.97 13.02
C VAL A 431 -20.61 -17.23 13.88
N GLU A 432 -20.93 -17.14 15.17
CA GLU A 432 -21.05 -18.30 16.07
C GLU A 432 -22.10 -19.28 15.56
N ALA A 433 -23.26 -18.77 15.15
CA ALA A 433 -24.38 -19.64 14.72
C ALA A 433 -24.14 -20.29 13.35
N LYS A 434 -23.43 -19.65 12.44
CA LYS A 434 -23.38 -20.08 11.03
C LYS A 434 -22.00 -20.51 10.55
N HIS A 435 -20.91 -19.99 11.16
CA HIS A 435 -19.57 -20.12 10.62
C HIS A 435 -18.52 -20.64 11.61
N VAL A 436 -18.90 -21.13 12.78
CA VAL A 436 -17.96 -21.62 13.81
C VAL A 436 -16.99 -22.67 13.27
N ASP A 437 -17.47 -23.60 12.43
CA ASP A 437 -16.65 -24.67 11.84
C ASP A 437 -15.59 -24.17 10.87
N PHE A 438 -15.76 -22.96 10.34
CA PHE A 438 -14.77 -22.35 9.46
C PHE A 438 -13.44 -22.06 10.18
N PHE A 439 -13.49 -21.79 11.47
CA PHE A 439 -12.36 -21.38 12.30
C PHE A 439 -11.54 -22.56 12.88
N ASP A 440 -11.58 -23.71 12.25
CA ASP A 440 -10.75 -24.85 12.63
C ASP A 440 -9.34 -24.73 12.02
N TYR A 441 -8.32 -24.99 12.84
CA TYR A 441 -6.90 -24.93 12.50
C TYR A 441 -6.22 -26.32 12.46
N ALA A 442 -6.96 -27.41 12.44
CA ALA A 442 -6.38 -28.75 12.52
C ALA A 442 -5.41 -29.05 11.38
N ASP A 443 -5.78 -28.72 10.14
CA ASP A 443 -4.93 -28.93 8.96
C ASP A 443 -3.67 -28.06 9.02
N ILE A 444 -3.81 -26.83 9.50
CA ILE A 444 -2.70 -25.88 9.67
C ILE A 444 -1.75 -26.36 10.77
N ALA A 445 -2.31 -26.90 11.86
CA ALA A 445 -1.52 -27.47 12.95
C ALA A 445 -0.75 -28.73 12.50
N ALA A 446 -1.31 -29.55 11.60
CA ALA A 446 -0.61 -30.70 11.03
C ALA A 446 0.62 -30.28 10.21
N ILE A 447 0.59 -29.12 9.51
CA ILE A 447 1.71 -28.59 8.72
C ILE A 447 2.76 -27.93 9.61
N LEU A 448 2.34 -27.04 10.51
CA LEU A 448 3.23 -26.21 11.30
C LEU A 448 3.76 -26.90 12.57
N GLY A 449 3.05 -27.89 13.09
CA GLY A 449 3.43 -28.61 14.31
C GLY A 449 3.65 -27.67 15.49
N SER A 450 4.83 -27.73 16.11
CA SER A 450 5.20 -26.91 17.27
C SER A 450 5.42 -25.42 16.94
N GLU A 451 5.42 -25.05 15.66
CA GLU A 451 5.56 -23.65 15.24
C GLU A 451 4.23 -22.90 15.31
N LEU A 452 3.07 -23.60 15.29
CA LEU A 452 1.78 -23.02 15.56
C LEU A 452 1.48 -23.03 17.07
N LYS A 453 1.37 -21.83 17.67
CA LYS A 453 1.04 -21.74 19.08
C LYS A 453 -0.44 -22.00 19.33
N THR A 454 -0.73 -22.71 20.41
CA THR A 454 -2.11 -22.91 20.85
C THR A 454 -2.64 -21.61 21.44
N LYS A 455 -3.84 -21.24 21.00
CA LYS A 455 -4.62 -20.16 21.63
C LYS A 455 -6.02 -20.65 21.87
N ASN A 456 -6.40 -20.73 23.14
CA ASN A 456 -7.72 -21.15 23.56
C ASN A 456 -8.63 -19.92 23.60
N TYR A 457 -9.78 -20.01 22.95
CA TYR A 457 -10.83 -19.01 23.04
C TYR A 457 -11.93 -19.55 23.95
N ALA A 458 -12.44 -18.72 24.87
CA ALA A 458 -13.66 -19.04 25.60
C ALA A 458 -14.83 -19.22 24.61
N PRO A 459 -15.88 -19.97 24.97
CA PRO A 459 -17.10 -20.00 24.18
C PRO A 459 -17.60 -18.56 23.92
N GLY A 460 -17.92 -18.22 22.68
CA GLY A 460 -18.27 -16.85 22.28
C GLY A 460 -17.09 -15.84 22.29
N GLY A 461 -15.88 -16.28 22.53
CA GLY A 461 -14.68 -15.43 22.53
C GLY A 461 -14.24 -15.10 21.10
N TRP A 462 -14.82 -14.06 20.53
CA TRP A 462 -14.49 -13.54 19.22
C TRP A 462 -13.64 -12.29 19.31
N LEU A 463 -12.81 -12.08 18.32
CA LEU A 463 -12.09 -10.84 18.08
C LEU A 463 -12.76 -10.14 16.90
N GLY A 464 -12.71 -8.82 16.87
CA GLY A 464 -13.31 -8.08 15.78
C GLY A 464 -12.84 -6.63 15.78
N PHE A 465 -12.91 -6.03 14.63
CA PHE A 465 -12.68 -4.60 14.45
C PHE A 465 -13.70 -4.02 13.47
N ASN A 466 -13.81 -2.70 13.52
CA ASN A 466 -14.77 -1.99 12.68
C ASN A 466 -14.29 -1.93 11.20
N PRO A 467 -15.22 -1.89 10.25
CA PRO A 467 -16.66 -1.77 10.50
C PRO A 467 -17.37 -3.12 10.69
N ASN A 468 -16.81 -4.25 10.23
CA ASN A 468 -17.59 -5.45 9.99
C ASN A 468 -16.86 -6.79 10.21
N PHE A 469 -15.64 -6.79 10.72
CA PHE A 469 -14.81 -7.99 10.84
C PHE A 469 -15.06 -8.76 12.14
N VAL A 470 -15.13 -10.10 12.03
CA VAL A 470 -15.10 -11.05 13.13
C VAL A 470 -14.04 -12.10 12.83
N TYR A 471 -13.11 -12.35 13.74
CA TYR A 471 -11.98 -13.24 13.48
C TYR A 471 -11.51 -14.03 14.72
N ARG A 472 -10.79 -15.11 14.46
CA ARG A 472 -9.91 -15.80 15.40
C ARG A 472 -8.53 -15.95 14.79
N HIS A 473 -7.48 -16.00 15.60
CA HIS A 473 -6.13 -16.17 15.13
C HIS A 473 -5.32 -17.19 15.93
N ARG A 474 -4.28 -17.69 15.32
CA ARG A 474 -3.24 -18.49 15.97
C ARG A 474 -1.89 -17.82 15.72
N PRO A 475 -1.09 -17.58 16.77
CA PRO A 475 0.27 -17.08 16.59
C PRO A 475 1.17 -18.18 15.98
N VAL A 476 2.08 -17.75 15.11
CA VAL A 476 3.12 -18.59 14.51
C VAL A 476 4.47 -18.14 15.05
N LYS A 477 5.36 -19.08 15.36
CA LYS A 477 6.72 -18.75 15.76
C LYS A 477 7.45 -18.02 14.63
N ARG A 478 8.33 -17.10 14.99
CA ARG A 478 9.19 -16.39 14.02
C ARG A 478 10.14 -17.31 13.28
N SER A 479 10.50 -18.44 13.89
CA SER A 479 11.33 -19.48 13.29
C SER A 479 10.66 -20.26 12.14
N VAL A 480 9.40 -19.97 11.79
CA VAL A 480 8.73 -20.64 10.67
C VAL A 480 9.46 -20.35 9.36
N SER A 481 9.81 -21.39 8.61
CA SER A 481 10.40 -21.22 7.28
C SER A 481 9.37 -20.72 6.26
N THR A 482 9.85 -20.03 5.23
CA THR A 482 9.02 -19.55 4.11
C THR A 482 8.20 -20.69 3.50
N ALA A 483 8.82 -21.84 3.25
CA ALA A 483 8.15 -23.01 2.67
C ALA A 483 7.00 -23.52 3.56
N LYS A 484 7.23 -23.67 4.86
CA LYS A 484 6.17 -24.13 5.79
C LYS A 484 5.05 -23.12 5.93
N LEU A 485 5.39 -21.81 6.00
CA LEU A 485 4.40 -20.76 6.06
C LEU A 485 3.53 -20.76 4.79
N ALA A 486 4.14 -20.82 3.61
CA ALA A 486 3.41 -20.89 2.34
C ALA A 486 2.49 -22.12 2.28
N ALA A 487 2.96 -23.29 2.72
CA ALA A 487 2.14 -24.50 2.78
C ALA A 487 0.93 -24.33 3.74
N ALA A 488 1.13 -23.69 4.89
CA ALA A 488 0.05 -23.40 5.83
C ALA A 488 -0.98 -22.42 5.24
N LEU A 489 -0.52 -21.35 4.57
CA LEU A 489 -1.39 -20.40 3.89
C LEU A 489 -2.13 -21.05 2.70
N ALA A 490 -1.49 -21.99 1.99
CA ALA A 490 -2.14 -22.78 0.94
C ALA A 490 -3.27 -23.64 1.50
N ALA A 491 -3.08 -24.28 2.66
CA ALA A 491 -4.11 -25.04 3.34
C ALA A 491 -5.26 -24.10 3.81
N MET A 492 -4.93 -22.91 4.31
CA MET A 492 -5.94 -21.90 4.66
C MET A 492 -6.74 -21.45 3.43
N THR A 493 -6.07 -21.24 2.29
CA THR A 493 -6.73 -20.86 1.02
C THR A 493 -7.69 -21.95 0.57
N LYS A 494 -7.23 -23.21 0.60
CA LYS A 494 -8.09 -24.36 0.27
C LYS A 494 -9.31 -24.43 1.19
N ARG A 495 -9.15 -24.23 2.49
CA ARG A 495 -10.27 -24.20 3.44
C ARG A 495 -11.28 -23.11 3.12
N VAL A 496 -10.81 -21.90 2.73
CA VAL A 496 -11.71 -20.82 2.28
C VAL A 496 -12.49 -21.24 1.06
N ASP A 497 -11.86 -21.83 0.07
CA ASP A 497 -12.51 -22.30 -1.17
C ASP A 497 -13.52 -23.42 -0.87
N ASP A 498 -13.09 -24.49 -0.17
CA ASP A 498 -13.96 -25.61 0.17
C ASP A 498 -15.18 -25.16 0.99
N TYR A 499 -14.99 -24.20 1.90
CA TYR A 499 -16.08 -23.68 2.71
C TYR A 499 -17.03 -22.80 1.89
N ALA A 500 -16.51 -21.94 1.01
CA ALA A 500 -17.33 -21.14 0.10
C ALA A 500 -18.17 -22.03 -0.81
N ASP A 501 -17.56 -23.06 -1.39
CA ASP A 501 -18.25 -24.02 -2.26
C ASP A 501 -19.37 -24.78 -1.53
N LYS A 502 -19.16 -25.15 -0.24
CA LYS A 502 -20.15 -25.80 0.62
C LYS A 502 -21.34 -24.90 0.97
N VAL A 503 -21.09 -23.63 1.26
CA VAL A 503 -22.12 -22.68 1.73
C VAL A 503 -22.83 -21.98 0.58
N GLY A 504 -22.23 -21.93 -0.60
CA GLY A 504 -22.66 -21.18 -1.76
C GLY A 504 -22.01 -19.81 -1.79
N TYR A 505 -21.44 -19.44 -2.92
CA TYR A 505 -20.79 -18.14 -3.17
C TYR A 505 -21.39 -17.45 -4.38
N ASP A 506 -21.28 -16.10 -4.41
CA ASP A 506 -21.58 -15.32 -5.61
C ASP A 506 -20.45 -15.50 -6.63
N THR A 507 -20.79 -16.00 -7.81
CA THR A 507 -19.91 -15.95 -8.98
C THR A 507 -19.99 -14.53 -9.56
N VAL A 508 -19.11 -13.64 -9.13
CA VAL A 508 -18.93 -12.33 -9.79
C VAL A 508 -17.91 -12.43 -10.90
#